data_064d9152356a5ec3b5efd2d375c97278
#
_entry.id   064d9152356a5ec3b5efd2d375c97278
#
_cell.length_a   1.000
_cell.length_b   1.000
_cell.length_c   1.000
_cell.angle_alpha   90.00
_cell.angle_beta   90.00
_cell.angle_gamma   90.00
#
_symmetry.space_group_name_H-M   'P 1'
#
loop_
_entity.id
_entity.type
_entity.pdbx_description
1 polymer ?
#
loop_
_entity_poly.entity_id
_entity_poly.type
_entity_poly.pdbx_seq_one_letter_code
_entity_poly.pdbx_strand_id
1 'polypeptide(L)'
;MAHQLKISELLQFAPFRQARLICGEEGLANPVRGVNVIEAPDVTDWVQPGDVLLTNFYSLDRLRPLDAFIEKVAARKLSALIVKTGLFVQEVPEEIVEAARRHRLPVIEIPRSVLYRTIVLCISEHLLSERLGVLERFKEISDHFLSASLANQGAFRILKSLESFIGNPVGLYDEKLQCLAGTTGSSVSLASPEGHQEGAPYYIQTITAPEADDRTCN
;
A
#
# COMPACT_ATOMS: atom_id res chain seq x y z
N MET A 1 8.99 5.03 3.83
CA MET A 1 7.60 4.53 3.64
C MET A 1 7.33 4.46 2.14
N ALA A 2 6.78 3.35 1.64
CA ALA A 2 6.39 3.28 0.24
C ALA A 2 5.28 4.32 -0.01
N HIS A 3 5.44 5.11 -1.05
CA HIS A 3 4.42 6.06 -1.49
C HIS A 3 3.20 5.25 -1.97
N GLN A 4 2.02 5.52 -1.44
CA GLN A 4 0.79 4.82 -1.81
C GLN A 4 -0.06 5.73 -2.69
N LEU A 5 -0.38 5.27 -3.92
CA LEU A 5 -1.23 6.01 -4.85
C LEU A 5 -2.56 6.38 -4.20
N LYS A 6 -2.96 7.65 -4.32
CA LYS A 6 -4.23 8.19 -3.81
C LYS A 6 -5.15 8.60 -4.95
N ILE A 7 -6.45 8.71 -4.67
CA ILE A 7 -7.44 9.20 -5.65
C ILE A 7 -7.09 10.60 -6.15
N SER A 8 -6.61 11.49 -5.28
CA SER A 8 -6.18 12.85 -5.68
C SER A 8 -5.05 12.85 -6.71
N GLU A 9 -4.14 11.88 -6.63
CA GLU A 9 -3.03 11.71 -7.57
C GLU A 9 -3.50 11.04 -8.86
N LEU A 10 -4.37 10.03 -8.73
CA LEU A 10 -4.97 9.34 -9.86
C LEU A 10 -5.67 10.31 -10.82
N LEU A 11 -6.38 11.31 -10.29
CA LEU A 11 -7.07 12.32 -11.07
C LEU A 11 -6.11 13.22 -11.90
N GLN A 12 -4.81 13.23 -11.58
CA GLN A 12 -3.81 14.01 -12.33
C GLN A 12 -3.27 13.24 -13.55
N PHE A 13 -3.53 11.93 -13.66
CA PHE A 13 -3.04 11.13 -14.77
C PHE A 13 -3.77 11.44 -16.08
N ALA A 14 -3.08 11.22 -17.20
CA ALA A 14 -3.57 11.54 -18.52
C ALA A 14 -5.01 11.04 -18.84
N PRO A 15 -5.41 9.80 -18.48
CA PRO A 15 -6.77 9.31 -18.73
C PRO A 15 -7.86 10.07 -17.99
N PHE A 16 -7.51 10.78 -16.91
CA PHE A 16 -8.45 11.50 -16.05
C PHE A 16 -8.52 13.00 -16.32
N ARG A 17 -7.82 13.52 -17.32
CA ARG A 17 -7.85 14.97 -17.65
C ARG A 17 -9.24 15.50 -17.95
N GLN A 18 -10.14 14.65 -18.43
CA GLN A 18 -11.53 14.98 -18.73
C GLN A 18 -12.50 14.45 -17.67
N ALA A 19 -11.98 13.89 -16.59
CA ALA A 19 -12.78 13.39 -15.48
C ALA A 19 -13.31 14.54 -14.64
N ARG A 20 -14.48 14.34 -14.05
CA ARG A 20 -15.13 15.30 -13.16
C ARG A 20 -15.47 14.60 -11.84
N LEU A 21 -14.99 15.12 -10.73
CA LEU A 21 -15.44 14.68 -9.41
C LEU A 21 -16.87 15.19 -9.19
N ILE A 22 -17.80 14.29 -8.91
CA ILE A 22 -19.22 14.60 -8.71
C ILE A 22 -19.51 14.82 -7.22
N CYS A 23 -18.90 13.99 -6.36
CA CYS A 23 -19.03 14.11 -4.90
C CYS A 23 -17.93 13.28 -4.21
N GLY A 24 -17.82 13.38 -2.88
CA GLY A 24 -16.93 12.59 -2.05
C GLY A 24 -15.52 13.15 -1.97
N GLU A 25 -15.37 14.49 -1.91
CA GLU A 25 -14.09 15.20 -1.80
C GLU A 25 -13.28 14.72 -0.61
N GLU A 26 -13.93 14.32 0.48
CA GLU A 26 -13.29 13.82 1.69
C GLU A 26 -12.55 12.51 1.47
N GLY A 27 -12.95 11.73 0.46
CA GLY A 27 -12.31 10.47 0.07
C GLY A 27 -11.17 10.61 -0.93
N LEU A 28 -10.73 11.81 -1.30
CA LEU A 28 -9.61 12.02 -2.23
C LEU A 28 -8.27 11.51 -1.69
N ALA A 29 -8.15 11.36 -0.38
CA ALA A 29 -6.98 10.76 0.27
C ALA A 29 -7.03 9.21 0.29
N ASN A 30 -8.12 8.57 -0.16
CA ASN A 30 -8.25 7.11 -0.17
C ASN A 30 -7.15 6.49 -1.02
N PRO A 31 -6.53 5.39 -0.51
CA PRO A 31 -5.48 4.69 -1.23
C PRO A 31 -6.05 3.88 -2.39
N VAL A 32 -5.36 3.86 -3.52
CA VAL A 32 -5.69 3.00 -4.67
C VAL A 32 -4.80 1.75 -4.61
N ARG A 33 -5.44 0.58 -4.60
CA ARG A 33 -4.75 -0.73 -4.51
C ARG A 33 -5.09 -1.68 -5.66
N GLY A 34 -6.18 -1.40 -6.37
CA GLY A 34 -6.65 -2.20 -7.47
C GLY A 34 -7.69 -1.45 -8.31
N VAL A 35 -8.06 -2.06 -9.42
CA VAL A 35 -9.12 -1.56 -10.30
C VAL A 35 -9.95 -2.72 -10.79
N ASN A 36 -11.27 -2.60 -10.68
CA ASN A 36 -12.25 -3.58 -11.14
C ASN A 36 -13.29 -2.92 -12.06
N VAL A 37 -13.84 -3.71 -12.97
CA VAL A 37 -14.93 -3.29 -13.86
C VAL A 37 -16.18 -4.05 -13.45
N ILE A 38 -17.32 -3.34 -13.33
CA ILE A 38 -18.60 -3.98 -13.06
C ILE A 38 -19.09 -4.70 -14.32
N GLU A 39 -19.12 -6.03 -14.26
CA GLU A 39 -19.67 -6.88 -15.30
C GLU A 39 -20.94 -7.63 -14.84
N ALA A 40 -21.08 -7.82 -13.53
CA ALA A 40 -22.15 -8.60 -12.93
C ALA A 40 -22.70 -7.94 -11.65
N PRO A 41 -23.97 -8.23 -11.26
CA PRO A 41 -24.59 -7.62 -10.09
C PRO A 41 -23.94 -8.00 -8.75
N ASP A 42 -23.26 -9.14 -8.71
CA ASP A 42 -22.55 -9.68 -7.54
C ASP A 42 -21.15 -9.08 -7.34
N VAL A 43 -20.77 -8.07 -8.14
CA VAL A 43 -19.46 -7.39 -8.04
C VAL A 43 -19.14 -6.94 -6.62
N THR A 44 -20.14 -6.62 -5.81
CA THR A 44 -19.95 -6.23 -4.40
C THR A 44 -19.25 -7.30 -3.57
N ASP A 45 -19.33 -8.57 -3.95
CA ASP A 45 -18.69 -9.67 -3.21
C ASP A 45 -17.20 -9.81 -3.53
N TRP A 46 -16.76 -9.24 -4.65
CA TRP A 46 -15.39 -9.34 -5.18
C TRP A 46 -14.55 -8.10 -4.89
N VAL A 47 -15.17 -6.97 -4.56
CA VAL A 47 -14.48 -5.71 -4.24
C VAL A 47 -13.57 -5.90 -3.03
N GLN A 48 -12.32 -5.49 -3.18
CA GLN A 48 -11.34 -5.48 -2.11
C GLN A 48 -11.12 -4.05 -1.56
N PRO A 49 -10.71 -3.90 -0.30
CA PRO A 49 -10.39 -2.60 0.27
C PRO A 49 -9.31 -1.89 -0.55
N GLY A 50 -9.59 -0.68 -0.99
CA GLY A 50 -8.67 0.10 -1.82
C GLY A 50 -8.91 -0.03 -3.33
N ASP A 51 -9.90 -0.82 -3.77
CA ASP A 51 -10.25 -0.90 -5.18
C ASP A 51 -10.88 0.40 -5.69
N VAL A 52 -10.66 0.66 -6.98
CA VAL A 52 -11.42 1.60 -7.79
C VAL A 52 -12.36 0.81 -8.69
N LEU A 53 -13.63 1.15 -8.70
CA LEU A 53 -14.65 0.43 -9.44
C LEU A 53 -15.10 1.23 -10.66
N LEU A 54 -14.95 0.64 -11.86
CA LEU A 54 -15.36 1.23 -13.13
C LEU A 54 -16.73 0.70 -13.54
N THR A 55 -17.65 1.57 -13.92
CA THR A 55 -18.96 1.19 -14.43
C THR A 55 -19.45 2.13 -15.53
N ASN A 56 -20.30 1.63 -16.42
CA ASN A 56 -21.11 2.42 -17.33
C ASN A 56 -22.61 2.28 -17.04
N PHE A 57 -22.92 1.58 -15.96
CA PHE A 57 -24.28 1.25 -15.55
C PHE A 57 -25.11 0.50 -16.61
N TYR A 58 -24.47 -0.30 -17.47
CA TYR A 58 -25.17 -1.17 -18.42
C TYR A 58 -26.22 -2.06 -17.74
N SER A 59 -25.91 -2.55 -16.54
CA SER A 59 -26.80 -3.39 -15.74
C SER A 59 -27.42 -2.62 -14.57
N LEU A 60 -27.70 -1.33 -14.72
CA LEU A 60 -28.22 -0.45 -13.65
C LEU A 60 -29.43 -1.05 -12.93
N ASP A 61 -30.38 -1.59 -13.70
CA ASP A 61 -31.61 -2.17 -13.12
C ASP A 61 -31.33 -3.39 -12.23
N ARG A 62 -30.24 -4.11 -12.49
CA ARG A 62 -29.83 -5.27 -11.69
C ARG A 62 -29.09 -4.87 -10.41
N LEU A 63 -28.62 -3.64 -10.32
CA LEU A 63 -27.96 -3.09 -9.13
C LEU A 63 -28.94 -2.43 -8.16
N ARG A 64 -30.23 -2.37 -8.51
CA ARG A 64 -31.24 -1.78 -7.64
C ARG A 64 -31.53 -2.62 -6.39
N PRO A 65 -31.77 -1.98 -5.24
CA PRO A 65 -31.76 -0.52 -5.04
C PRO A 65 -30.32 0.04 -5.02
N LEU A 66 -30.12 1.18 -5.67
CA LEU A 66 -28.78 1.78 -5.90
C LEU A 66 -28.11 2.27 -4.63
N ASP A 67 -28.87 2.74 -3.66
CA ASP A 67 -28.39 3.12 -2.34
C ASP A 67 -27.79 1.93 -1.59
N ALA A 68 -28.44 0.77 -1.59
CA ALA A 68 -27.92 -0.46 -1.00
C ALA A 68 -26.66 -0.97 -1.73
N PHE A 69 -26.57 -0.77 -3.04
CA PHE A 69 -25.33 -1.06 -3.78
C PHE A 69 -24.17 -0.18 -3.29
N ILE A 70 -24.39 1.14 -3.18
CA ILE A 70 -23.36 2.06 -2.69
C ILE A 70 -22.98 1.74 -1.23
N GLU A 71 -23.94 1.45 -0.38
CA GLU A 71 -23.69 1.04 1.01
C GLU A 71 -22.78 -0.20 1.08
N LYS A 72 -23.06 -1.22 0.28
CA LYS A 72 -22.25 -2.45 0.24
C LYS A 72 -20.80 -2.19 -0.21
N VAL A 73 -20.60 -1.42 -1.29
CA VAL A 73 -19.23 -1.14 -1.78
C VAL A 73 -18.48 -0.19 -0.84
N ALA A 74 -19.16 0.73 -0.19
CA ALA A 74 -18.56 1.59 0.83
C ALA A 74 -18.15 0.79 2.08
N ALA A 75 -18.99 -0.15 2.54
CA ALA A 75 -18.67 -1.06 3.64
C ALA A 75 -17.42 -1.92 3.34
N ARG A 76 -17.17 -2.24 2.06
CA ARG A 76 -15.95 -2.92 1.59
C ARG A 76 -14.74 -1.99 1.46
N LYS A 77 -14.86 -0.71 1.84
CA LYS A 77 -13.81 0.31 1.74
C LYS A 77 -13.34 0.53 0.30
N LEU A 78 -14.30 0.62 -0.62
CA LEU A 78 -14.05 1.04 -1.99
C LEU A 78 -13.38 2.43 -1.98
N SER A 79 -12.35 2.64 -2.79
CA SER A 79 -11.63 3.91 -2.84
C SER A 79 -12.32 4.97 -3.69
N ALA A 80 -12.91 4.57 -4.79
CA ALA A 80 -13.73 5.43 -5.64
C ALA A 80 -14.62 4.63 -6.58
N LEU A 81 -15.75 5.21 -6.98
CA LEU A 81 -16.60 4.75 -8.07
C LEU A 81 -16.37 5.67 -9.28
N ILE A 82 -15.97 5.08 -10.41
CA ILE A 82 -15.80 5.79 -11.68
C ILE A 82 -16.94 5.42 -12.62
N VAL A 83 -17.71 6.40 -13.02
CA VAL A 83 -18.88 6.23 -13.88
C VAL A 83 -18.62 6.78 -15.27
N LYS A 84 -18.77 5.93 -16.27
CA LYS A 84 -18.68 6.35 -17.67
C LYS A 84 -20.05 6.75 -18.18
N THR A 85 -20.21 8.03 -18.51
CA THR A 85 -21.46 8.63 -19.03
C THR A 85 -21.46 8.75 -20.55
N GLY A 86 -22.63 9.10 -21.12
CA GLY A 86 -22.82 9.29 -22.55
C GLY A 86 -22.99 7.98 -23.34
N LEU A 87 -23.30 6.85 -22.68
CA LEU A 87 -23.59 5.59 -23.33
C LEU A 87 -24.93 5.01 -22.84
N PHE A 88 -24.99 4.46 -21.63
CA PHE A 88 -26.21 3.90 -21.02
C PHE A 88 -26.88 4.88 -20.07
N VAL A 89 -26.09 5.73 -19.43
CA VAL A 89 -26.56 6.84 -18.62
C VAL A 89 -25.99 8.12 -19.17
N GLN A 90 -26.76 9.20 -19.19
CA GLN A 90 -26.30 10.52 -19.64
C GLN A 90 -25.55 11.24 -18.52
N GLU A 91 -25.98 11.06 -17.32
CA GLU A 91 -25.41 11.63 -16.08
C GLU A 91 -25.42 10.57 -14.99
N VAL A 92 -24.63 10.80 -13.94
CA VAL A 92 -24.62 9.94 -12.76
C VAL A 92 -25.98 10.05 -12.06
N PRO A 93 -26.71 8.96 -11.79
CA PRO A 93 -28.00 9.00 -11.10
C PRO A 93 -27.90 9.68 -9.73
N GLU A 94 -28.84 10.57 -9.42
CA GLU A 94 -28.85 11.31 -8.15
C GLU A 94 -28.90 10.39 -6.93
N GLU A 95 -29.62 9.26 -7.01
CA GLU A 95 -29.62 8.21 -5.97
C GLU A 95 -28.21 7.74 -5.60
N ILE A 96 -27.33 7.61 -6.61
CA ILE A 96 -25.91 7.22 -6.41
C ILE A 96 -25.16 8.38 -5.73
N VAL A 97 -25.36 9.60 -6.19
CA VAL A 97 -24.68 10.80 -5.67
C VAL A 97 -25.02 11.02 -4.19
N GLU A 98 -26.31 10.95 -3.84
CA GLU A 98 -26.78 11.11 -2.48
C GLU A 98 -26.24 9.99 -1.55
N ALA A 99 -26.30 8.74 -2.00
CA ALA A 99 -25.78 7.62 -1.25
C ALA A 99 -24.25 7.74 -1.05
N ALA A 100 -23.53 8.08 -2.11
CA ALA A 100 -22.07 8.24 -2.07
C ALA A 100 -21.64 9.37 -1.13
N ARG A 101 -22.36 10.50 -1.10
CA ARG A 101 -22.13 11.59 -0.14
C ARG A 101 -22.25 11.12 1.30
N ARG A 102 -23.30 10.34 1.63
CA ARG A 102 -23.48 9.79 2.99
C ARG A 102 -22.30 8.93 3.43
N HIS A 103 -21.68 8.23 2.50
CA HIS A 103 -20.54 7.33 2.76
C HIS A 103 -19.17 7.96 2.46
N ARG A 104 -19.11 9.26 2.09
CA ARG A 104 -17.88 9.97 1.70
C ARG A 104 -17.08 9.24 0.61
N LEU A 105 -17.82 8.57 -0.29
CA LEU A 105 -17.24 7.81 -1.38
C LEU A 105 -17.05 8.72 -2.60
N PRO A 106 -15.82 8.90 -3.11
CA PRO A 106 -15.58 9.61 -4.35
C PRO A 106 -16.32 8.99 -5.53
N VAL A 107 -17.15 9.80 -6.20
CA VAL A 107 -17.77 9.44 -7.47
C VAL A 107 -17.19 10.34 -8.56
N ILE A 108 -16.56 9.70 -9.53
CA ILE A 108 -15.83 10.35 -10.62
C ILE A 108 -16.54 10.02 -11.92
N GLU A 109 -16.93 11.05 -12.65
CA GLU A 109 -17.49 10.90 -13.98
C GLU A 109 -16.38 10.96 -15.03
N ILE A 110 -16.45 10.07 -16.02
CA ILE A 110 -15.60 10.10 -17.20
C ILE A 110 -16.45 10.10 -18.48
N PRO A 111 -16.07 10.83 -19.53
CA PRO A 111 -16.81 10.87 -20.78
C PRO A 111 -16.64 9.57 -21.58
N ARG A 112 -17.57 9.34 -22.52
CA ARG A 112 -17.57 8.17 -23.43
C ARG A 112 -16.24 7.97 -24.17
N SER A 113 -15.52 9.04 -24.48
CA SER A 113 -14.24 9.00 -25.21
C SER A 113 -13.11 8.28 -24.46
N VAL A 114 -13.17 8.25 -23.14
CA VAL A 114 -12.15 7.59 -22.30
C VAL A 114 -12.37 6.07 -22.32
N LEU A 115 -11.35 5.32 -22.73
CA LEU A 115 -11.42 3.86 -22.78
C LEU A 115 -11.07 3.26 -21.41
N TYR A 116 -11.85 2.26 -20.96
CA TYR A 116 -11.55 1.52 -19.73
C TYR A 116 -10.14 0.91 -19.74
N ARG A 117 -9.73 0.35 -20.90
CA ARG A 117 -8.38 -0.19 -21.07
C ARG A 117 -7.29 0.80 -20.65
N THR A 118 -7.44 2.07 -21.04
CA THR A 118 -6.45 3.11 -20.74
C THR A 118 -6.38 3.39 -19.23
N ILE A 119 -7.55 3.40 -18.56
CA ILE A 119 -7.61 3.58 -17.11
C ILE A 119 -7.00 2.38 -16.38
N VAL A 120 -7.41 1.17 -16.77
CA VAL A 120 -6.92 -0.08 -16.14
C VAL A 120 -5.40 -0.19 -16.30
N LEU A 121 -4.86 0.05 -17.50
CA LEU A 121 -3.42 0.02 -17.74
C LEU A 121 -2.69 1.07 -16.88
N CYS A 122 -3.17 2.32 -16.88
CA CYS A 122 -2.55 3.41 -16.13
C CYS A 122 -2.46 3.09 -14.62
N ILE A 123 -3.55 2.61 -14.02
CA ILE A 123 -3.56 2.23 -12.60
C ILE A 123 -2.64 1.03 -12.36
N SER A 124 -2.72 -0.01 -13.19
CA SER A 124 -1.95 -1.23 -13.02
C SER A 124 -0.44 -1.00 -13.18
N GLU A 125 -0.03 -0.21 -14.15
CA GLU A 125 1.37 0.16 -14.36
C GLU A 125 1.93 0.92 -13.15
N HIS A 126 1.15 1.85 -12.60
CA HIS A 126 1.57 2.61 -11.44
C HIS A 126 1.73 1.71 -10.20
N LEU A 127 0.72 0.87 -9.91
CA LEU A 127 0.76 -0.07 -8.80
C LEU A 127 1.89 -1.10 -8.94
N LEU A 128 2.19 -1.53 -10.17
CA LEU A 128 3.31 -2.44 -10.44
C LEU A 128 4.66 -1.76 -10.20
N SER A 129 4.82 -0.53 -10.68
CA SER A 129 6.05 0.26 -10.49
C SER A 129 6.35 0.50 -9.01
N GLU A 130 5.34 0.77 -8.19
CA GLU A 130 5.50 0.88 -6.73
C GLU A 130 6.02 -0.43 -6.11
N ARG A 131 5.45 -1.57 -6.51
CA ARG A 131 5.87 -2.89 -6.01
C ARG A 131 7.29 -3.26 -6.45
N LEU A 132 7.64 -2.96 -7.71
CA LEU A 132 8.98 -3.19 -8.24
C LEU A 132 10.03 -2.35 -7.50
N GLY A 133 9.74 -1.07 -7.23
CA GLY A 133 10.65 -0.20 -6.48
C GLY A 133 10.93 -0.71 -5.06
N VAL A 134 9.95 -1.34 -4.39
CA VAL A 134 10.17 -1.99 -3.09
C VAL A 134 11.06 -3.22 -3.22
N LEU A 135 10.84 -4.06 -4.25
CA LEU A 135 11.64 -5.26 -4.50
C LEU A 135 13.08 -4.93 -4.88
N GLU A 136 13.29 -3.92 -5.73
CA GLU A 136 14.63 -3.43 -6.10
C GLU A 136 15.39 -2.95 -4.87
N ARG A 137 14.76 -2.15 -4.02
CA ARG A 137 15.35 -1.68 -2.78
C ARG A 137 15.69 -2.81 -1.82
N PHE A 138 14.80 -3.81 -1.69
CA PHE A 138 15.06 -5.00 -0.89
C PHE A 138 16.27 -5.79 -1.43
N LYS A 139 16.36 -5.95 -2.75
CA LYS A 139 17.47 -6.61 -3.42
C LYS A 139 18.80 -5.87 -3.17
N GLU A 140 18.83 -4.56 -3.37
CA GLU A 140 20.00 -3.72 -3.11
C GLU A 140 20.51 -3.88 -1.67
N ILE A 141 19.60 -3.84 -0.70
CA ILE A 141 19.93 -4.03 0.72
C ILE A 141 20.49 -5.45 0.95
N SER A 142 19.84 -6.48 0.41
CA SER A 142 20.26 -7.86 0.56
C SER A 142 21.64 -8.12 -0.06
N ASP A 143 21.88 -7.62 -1.28
CA ASP A 143 23.15 -7.76 -1.99
C ASP A 143 24.28 -7.04 -1.23
N HIS A 144 23.98 -5.87 -0.64
CA HIS A 144 24.93 -5.13 0.16
C HIS A 144 25.36 -5.90 1.41
N PHE A 145 24.40 -6.45 2.17
CA PHE A 145 24.70 -7.26 3.36
C PHE A 145 25.42 -8.56 3.03
N LEU A 146 25.03 -9.24 1.96
CA LEU A 146 25.71 -10.44 1.50
C LEU A 146 27.16 -10.15 1.15
N SER A 147 27.43 -9.10 0.40
CA SER A 147 28.78 -8.67 0.03
C SER A 147 29.62 -8.29 1.24
N ALA A 148 29.05 -7.59 2.21
CA ALA A 148 29.73 -7.22 3.46
C ALA A 148 30.08 -8.48 4.30
N SER A 149 29.19 -9.47 4.34
CA SER A 149 29.39 -10.74 5.05
C SER A 149 30.48 -11.60 4.39
N LEU A 150 30.46 -11.73 3.07
CA LEU A 150 31.44 -12.51 2.31
C LEU A 150 32.86 -11.89 2.37
N ALA A 151 32.93 -10.57 2.41
CA ALA A 151 34.20 -9.84 2.50
C ALA A 151 34.83 -9.88 3.90
N ASN A 152 34.23 -10.58 4.87
CA ASN A 152 34.68 -10.70 6.27
C ASN A 152 35.01 -9.35 6.93
N GLN A 153 34.21 -8.32 6.64
CA GLN A 153 34.52 -6.93 7.00
C GLN A 153 34.26 -6.60 8.48
N GLY A 154 33.88 -7.59 9.28
CA GLY A 154 33.62 -7.45 10.71
C GLY A 154 32.25 -6.84 11.05
N ALA A 155 31.77 -7.12 12.26
CA ALA A 155 30.45 -6.71 12.72
C ALA A 155 30.21 -5.19 12.63
N PHE A 156 31.22 -4.37 12.92
CA PHE A 156 31.09 -2.92 12.92
C PHE A 156 30.69 -2.35 11.55
N ARG A 157 31.22 -2.88 10.45
CA ARG A 157 30.87 -2.41 9.10
C ARG A 157 29.44 -2.79 8.73
N ILE A 158 28.99 -3.98 9.13
CA ILE A 158 27.61 -4.44 8.94
C ILE A 158 26.66 -3.50 9.70
N LEU A 159 26.96 -3.19 10.98
CA LEU A 159 26.17 -2.25 11.78
C LEU A 159 26.13 -0.86 11.18
N LYS A 160 27.25 -0.35 10.66
CA LYS A 160 27.31 0.95 10.03
C LYS A 160 26.50 1.02 8.72
N SER A 161 26.48 -0.06 7.95
CA SER A 161 25.61 -0.17 6.79
C SER A 161 24.13 -0.19 7.21
N LEU A 162 23.79 -0.95 8.25
CA LEU A 162 22.44 -0.99 8.78
C LEU A 162 22.00 0.41 9.26
N GLU A 163 22.84 1.13 10.00
CA GLU A 163 22.59 2.52 10.39
C GLU A 163 22.27 3.41 9.18
N SER A 164 23.02 3.28 8.08
CA SER A 164 22.79 4.08 6.88
C SER A 164 21.42 3.81 6.21
N PHE A 165 20.89 2.59 6.33
CA PHE A 165 19.60 2.23 5.76
C PHE A 165 18.41 2.63 6.65
N ILE A 166 18.54 2.51 7.97
CA ILE A 166 17.44 2.78 8.90
C ILE A 166 17.46 4.21 9.45
N GLY A 167 18.60 4.93 9.32
CA GLY A 167 18.75 6.30 9.79
C GLY A 167 18.87 6.44 11.32
N ASN A 168 19.07 5.34 12.05
CA ASN A 168 19.20 5.30 13.51
C ASN A 168 20.46 4.56 13.92
N PRO A 169 21.09 4.92 15.06
CA PRO A 169 22.22 4.17 15.62
C PRO A 169 21.86 2.70 15.87
N VAL A 170 22.83 1.81 15.61
CA VAL A 170 22.64 0.35 15.74
C VAL A 170 23.71 -0.22 16.66
N GLY A 171 23.32 -1.12 17.56
CA GLY A 171 24.22 -1.82 18.46
C GLY A 171 23.98 -3.32 18.44
N LEU A 172 25.05 -4.09 18.56
CA LEU A 172 25.05 -5.52 18.76
C LEU A 172 25.41 -5.81 20.21
N TYR A 173 24.60 -6.60 20.88
CA TYR A 173 24.75 -6.93 22.29
C TYR A 173 24.77 -8.46 22.47
N ASP A 174 25.45 -8.92 23.49
CA ASP A 174 25.40 -10.34 23.92
C ASP A 174 24.14 -10.62 24.77
N GLU A 175 23.99 -11.89 25.19
CA GLU A 175 22.88 -12.32 26.05
C GLU A 175 22.82 -11.64 27.40
N LYS A 176 23.95 -11.06 27.87
CA LYS A 176 24.07 -10.29 29.12
C LYS A 176 23.89 -8.79 28.89
N LEU A 177 23.45 -8.40 27.69
CA LEU A 177 23.26 -7.00 27.27
C LEU A 177 24.56 -6.16 27.30
N GLN A 178 25.73 -6.84 27.14
CA GLN A 178 26.99 -6.12 26.95
C GLN A 178 27.15 -5.78 25.48
N CYS A 179 27.51 -4.51 25.21
CA CYS A 179 27.71 -4.05 23.83
C CYS A 179 28.96 -4.70 23.23
N LEU A 180 28.78 -5.51 22.19
CA LEU A 180 29.86 -6.14 21.43
C LEU A 180 30.39 -5.23 20.34
N ALA A 181 29.52 -4.47 19.69
CA ALA A 181 29.84 -3.49 18.69
C ALA A 181 28.67 -2.49 18.54
N GLY A 182 28.94 -1.24 18.19
CA GLY A 182 27.89 -0.26 17.99
C GLY A 182 28.34 0.91 17.16
N THR A 183 27.40 1.58 16.52
CA THR A 183 27.62 2.84 15.83
C THR A 183 27.53 4.01 16.84
N THR A 184 27.94 5.21 16.45
CA THR A 184 28.04 6.35 17.36
C THR A 184 26.68 6.65 18.03
N GLY A 185 26.64 6.70 19.36
CA GLY A 185 25.43 6.96 20.13
C GLY A 185 24.63 5.72 20.55
N SER A 186 25.13 4.51 20.25
CA SER A 186 24.45 3.24 20.58
C SER A 186 24.65 2.77 22.03
N SER A 187 25.22 3.57 22.92
CA SER A 187 25.30 3.28 24.37
C SER A 187 23.92 3.48 25.03
N VAL A 188 22.95 2.66 24.68
CA VAL A 188 21.65 2.62 25.33
C VAL A 188 21.75 1.67 26.50
N SER A 189 21.45 2.12 27.72
CA SER A 189 21.27 1.24 28.88
C SER A 189 19.98 0.47 28.68
N LEU A 190 20.08 -0.77 28.19
CA LEU A 190 18.92 -1.65 28.02
C LEU A 190 18.48 -2.21 29.37
N ALA A 191 17.33 -1.80 29.84
CA ALA A 191 16.84 -2.18 31.17
C ALA A 191 16.24 -3.60 31.22
N SER A 192 15.91 -4.23 30.07
CA SER A 192 15.38 -5.60 30.02
C SER A 192 15.28 -6.14 28.59
N PRO A 193 15.54 -7.43 28.34
CA PRO A 193 15.39 -8.06 27.02
C PRO A 193 13.92 -8.36 26.65
N GLU A 194 12.99 -8.28 27.58
CA GLU A 194 11.57 -8.55 27.39
C GLU A 194 10.80 -7.24 27.39
N GLY A 195 10.31 -6.84 26.21
CA GLY A 195 9.27 -5.86 26.17
C GLY A 195 9.31 -4.85 25.07
N HIS A 196 8.35 -4.93 24.19
CA HIS A 196 7.79 -3.75 23.58
C HIS A 196 7.23 -2.87 24.70
N GLN A 197 7.99 -1.91 25.17
CA GLN A 197 7.41 -0.80 25.91
C GLN A 197 6.83 0.16 24.87
N GLU A 198 5.52 0.35 24.90
CA GLU A 198 4.87 1.43 24.16
C GLU A 198 5.59 2.75 24.48
N GLY A 199 6.20 3.38 23.46
CA GLY A 199 6.94 4.61 23.62
C GLY A 199 8.47 4.48 23.75
N ALA A 200 9.04 3.28 23.68
CA ALA A 200 10.49 3.12 23.67
C ALA A 200 11.07 3.59 22.34
N PRO A 201 12.13 4.43 22.35
CA PRO A 201 12.75 4.97 21.12
C PRO A 201 13.64 3.96 20.37
N TYR A 202 13.58 2.68 20.69
CA TYR A 202 14.42 1.62 20.10
C TYR A 202 13.64 0.32 19.92
N TYR A 203 14.10 -0.49 18.95
CA TYR A 203 13.61 -1.85 18.71
C TYR A 203 14.70 -2.85 19.09
N ILE A 204 14.30 -3.95 19.77
CA ILE A 204 15.17 -5.08 20.09
C ILE A 204 14.76 -6.24 19.22
N GLN A 205 15.70 -6.78 18.45
CA GLN A 205 15.56 -8.01 17.67
C GLN A 205 16.53 -9.03 18.25
N THR A 206 16.02 -10.11 18.83
CA THR A 206 16.86 -11.24 19.26
C THR A 206 17.13 -12.14 18.06
N ILE A 207 18.41 -12.39 17.78
CA ILE A 207 18.86 -13.33 16.76
C ILE A 207 19.47 -14.52 17.49
N THR A 208 18.81 -15.68 17.44
CA THR A 208 19.38 -16.94 17.91
C THR A 208 20.28 -17.49 16.80
N ALA A 209 21.57 -17.71 17.10
CA ALA A 209 22.43 -18.46 16.20
C ALA A 209 21.90 -19.90 16.11
N PRO A 210 21.88 -20.52 14.92
CA PRO A 210 21.61 -21.96 14.85
C PRO A 210 22.64 -22.69 15.71
N GLU A 211 22.16 -23.61 16.53
CA GLU A 211 23.04 -24.48 17.28
C GLU A 211 24.06 -25.09 16.31
N ALA A 212 25.34 -24.90 16.59
CA ALA A 212 26.40 -25.53 15.82
C ALA A 212 26.23 -27.05 15.97
N ASP A 213 25.89 -27.69 14.86
CA ASP A 213 25.79 -29.17 14.81
C ASP A 213 27.19 -29.73 15.06
N ASP A 214 27.39 -30.25 16.25
CA ASP A 214 28.67 -30.77 16.78
C ASP A 214 29.00 -32.16 16.17
N ARG A 215 28.74 -32.30 14.86
CA ARG A 215 29.05 -33.50 14.07
C ARG A 215 30.03 -33.19 12.96
N THR A 216 31.28 -33.00 13.30
CA THR A 216 32.40 -33.46 12.44
C THR A 216 33.71 -33.30 13.17
N CYS A 217 34.05 -34.30 13.95
CA CYS A 217 35.42 -34.70 14.18
C CYS A 217 35.44 -36.22 14.28
N ASN A 218 35.66 -36.87 13.16
CA ASN A 218 36.41 -38.12 13.05
C ASN A 218 36.95 -38.27 11.64
#